data_e600c20bf896126e5d7a2b9fd94af419
#
_entry.id   e600c20bf896126e5d7a2b9fd94af419
#
_cell.length_a   1.000
_cell.length_b   1.000
_cell.length_c   1.000
_cell.angle_alpha   90.00
_cell.angle_beta   90.00
_cell.angle_gamma   90.00
#
_symmetry.space_group_name_H-M   'P 1'
#
loop_
_entity.id
_entity.type
_entity.pdbx_description
1 polymer ?
#
loop_
_entity_poly.entity_id
_entity_poly.type
_entity_poly.pdbx_seq_one_letter_code
_entity_poly.pdbx_strand_id
1 'polypeptide(L)'
;MAGLKDIIGSIIAELKAIQAAEDFPGLNHGFPGLIDAGDRGSLLVNENIERSITELSKLLLKNDTAATRQFSNAEWRALVRKSLGPPLASIDLDDPLAVDTVRKEVRKALDQARSKNGDREHAVGCTLFESTDDIQPIRIGPVVIEARHQWLDRMVAEQKMGKVMAKRIRRKWAGGKLAKRKNAVDQIREKDVLTIVGACPFVCSVKTTGLPPESGKQKAITASRMALAVAALAWDKPSSALDGFRLLIDQNLRQLRVLTFEPGKVTLAGSKLSHLPSGYTFKSGEWQVQAGRLAPLFAAAGEVLDFVTHATGRVSRPALNNVLMQAVLWFHEACREAIDAMAVVKFVAVLDGLACGNGEPEIRALLTARVGWGDDDNIYKSGELKMKHAVARLYGEGRSRTVHGTSDRLSQDWSDMRGLAETLSPLALLRCLHWFKENSSEDDPAQLRVR
;
A
#
# COMPACT_ATOMS: atom_id res chain seq x y z
N MET A 1 25.08 -23.17 1.48
CA MET A 1 24.57 -22.26 0.44
C MET A 1 25.77 -21.72 -0.32
N ALA A 2 25.71 -21.72 -1.65
CA ALA A 2 26.76 -21.16 -2.48
C ALA A 2 26.98 -19.67 -2.14
N GLY A 3 28.24 -19.25 -2.11
CA GLY A 3 28.60 -17.87 -1.89
C GLY A 3 28.39 -17.01 -3.14
N LEU A 4 28.47 -15.68 -3.00
CA LEU A 4 28.30 -14.73 -4.11
C LEU A 4 29.28 -15.01 -5.25
N LYS A 5 30.52 -15.38 -4.91
CA LYS A 5 31.57 -15.71 -5.90
C LYS A 5 31.25 -17.01 -6.65
N ASP A 6 30.73 -18.01 -5.95
CA ASP A 6 30.39 -19.29 -6.55
C ASP A 6 29.28 -19.16 -7.59
N ILE A 7 28.25 -18.35 -7.28
CA ILE A 7 27.13 -18.11 -8.21
C ILE A 7 27.61 -17.33 -9.45
N ILE A 8 28.43 -16.29 -9.28
CA ILE A 8 29.00 -15.55 -10.42
C ILE A 8 29.94 -16.47 -11.22
N GLY A 9 30.75 -17.29 -10.57
CA GLY A 9 31.58 -18.28 -11.22
C GLY A 9 30.79 -19.28 -12.09
N SER A 10 29.66 -19.75 -11.55
CA SER A 10 28.72 -20.62 -12.29
C SER A 10 28.14 -19.93 -13.53
N ILE A 11 27.78 -18.63 -13.43
CA ILE A 11 27.31 -17.86 -14.59
C ILE A 11 28.39 -17.74 -15.66
N ILE A 12 29.63 -17.44 -15.27
CA ILE A 12 30.76 -17.34 -16.18
C ILE A 12 31.06 -18.68 -16.87
N ALA A 13 31.10 -19.79 -16.10
CA ALA A 13 31.32 -21.13 -16.63
C ALA A 13 30.23 -21.53 -17.63
N GLU A 14 28.98 -21.23 -17.36
CA GLU A 14 27.87 -21.52 -18.27
C GLU A 14 27.93 -20.66 -19.55
N LEU A 15 28.33 -19.38 -19.45
CA LEU A 15 28.54 -18.53 -20.62
C LEU A 15 29.68 -19.06 -21.51
N LYS A 16 30.77 -19.53 -20.93
CA LYS A 16 31.86 -20.20 -21.71
C LYS A 16 31.34 -21.44 -22.42
N ALA A 17 30.55 -22.26 -21.74
CA ALA A 17 29.96 -23.45 -22.36
C ALA A 17 29.03 -23.10 -23.53
N ILE A 18 28.25 -22.03 -23.42
CA ILE A 18 27.41 -21.53 -24.52
C ILE A 18 28.26 -21.04 -25.71
N GLN A 19 29.35 -20.32 -25.43
CA GLN A 19 30.23 -19.81 -26.49
C GLN A 19 31.02 -20.89 -27.21
N ALA A 20 31.34 -22.00 -26.53
CA ALA A 20 32.08 -23.12 -27.09
C ALA A 20 31.20 -24.17 -27.80
N ALA A 21 29.88 -24.10 -27.64
CA ALA A 21 28.95 -25.08 -28.18
C ALA A 21 28.58 -24.75 -29.64
N GLU A 22 28.49 -25.80 -30.51
CA GLU A 22 27.97 -25.66 -31.87
C GLU A 22 26.47 -25.36 -31.85
N ASP A 23 25.71 -25.99 -30.94
CA ASP A 23 24.30 -25.73 -30.69
C ASP A 23 24.12 -25.02 -29.35
N PHE A 24 23.09 -24.18 -29.24
CA PHE A 24 22.82 -23.45 -28.01
C PHE A 24 22.35 -24.40 -26.89
N PRO A 25 23.14 -24.65 -25.82
CA PRO A 25 22.83 -25.63 -24.78
C PRO A 25 21.81 -25.14 -23.81
N GLY A 26 21.04 -26.07 -23.22
CA GLY A 26 20.14 -25.78 -22.06
C GLY A 26 18.84 -25.07 -22.40
N LEU A 27 18.36 -25.20 -23.63
CA LEU A 27 17.00 -24.83 -24.02
C LEU A 27 16.09 -26.06 -23.89
N ASN A 28 15.29 -26.08 -22.82
CA ASN A 28 14.28 -27.14 -22.70
C ASN A 28 13.00 -26.81 -23.49
N HIS A 29 12.61 -25.54 -23.54
CA HIS A 29 11.48 -25.06 -24.34
C HIS A 29 11.64 -23.56 -24.66
N GLY A 30 11.57 -23.18 -25.93
CA GLY A 30 11.49 -21.79 -26.36
C GLY A 30 12.79 -21.14 -26.84
N PHE A 31 12.79 -19.82 -26.95
CA PHE A 31 13.95 -19.01 -27.34
C PHE A 31 14.88 -18.75 -26.15
N PRO A 32 16.21 -18.59 -26.39
CA PRO A 32 17.16 -18.18 -25.37
C PRO A 32 16.75 -16.83 -24.76
N GLY A 33 17.00 -16.66 -23.47
CA GLY A 33 16.86 -15.36 -22.79
C GLY A 33 17.92 -14.39 -23.36
N LEU A 34 17.60 -13.09 -23.31
CA LEU A 34 18.52 -12.01 -23.74
C LEU A 34 18.79 -11.09 -22.55
N ILE A 35 20.04 -10.84 -22.20
CA ILE A 35 20.48 -9.81 -21.24
C ILE A 35 21.09 -8.65 -22.02
N ASP A 36 20.57 -7.44 -21.75
CA ASP A 36 21.12 -6.20 -22.30
C ASP A 36 22.58 -6.01 -21.83
N ALA A 37 23.49 -5.94 -22.76
CA ALA A 37 24.93 -5.76 -22.54
C ALA A 37 25.40 -4.32 -22.83
N GLY A 38 24.47 -3.38 -22.92
CA GLY A 38 24.76 -1.98 -23.27
C GLY A 38 25.22 -1.81 -24.70
N ASP A 39 26.28 -1.05 -24.91
CA ASP A 39 26.82 -0.77 -26.25
C ASP A 39 27.32 -2.03 -26.98
N ARG A 40 27.45 -3.16 -26.31
CA ARG A 40 27.86 -4.44 -26.85
C ARG A 40 26.70 -5.34 -27.31
N GLY A 41 25.47 -4.82 -27.31
CA GLY A 41 24.28 -5.52 -27.75
C GLY A 41 23.62 -6.36 -26.65
N SER A 42 23.48 -7.67 -26.84
CA SER A 42 22.81 -8.55 -25.87
C SER A 42 23.55 -9.88 -25.74
N LEU A 43 23.57 -10.42 -24.54
CA LEU A 43 24.06 -11.75 -24.22
C LEU A 43 22.93 -12.77 -24.32
N LEU A 44 23.14 -13.86 -25.00
CA LEU A 44 22.28 -15.03 -24.98
C LEU A 44 22.49 -15.79 -23.67
N VAL A 45 21.40 -16.16 -23.02
CA VAL A 45 21.43 -16.89 -21.75
C VAL A 45 20.44 -18.05 -21.77
N ASN A 46 20.80 -19.13 -21.12
CA ASN A 46 19.98 -20.31 -20.94
C ASN A 46 19.27 -20.30 -19.54
N GLU A 47 18.49 -21.35 -19.27
CA GLU A 47 17.77 -21.50 -18.02
C GLU A 47 18.69 -21.60 -16.79
N ASN A 48 19.89 -22.18 -16.92
CA ASN A 48 20.85 -22.31 -15.83
C ASN A 48 21.35 -20.93 -15.38
N ILE A 49 21.68 -20.06 -16.34
CA ILE A 49 22.07 -18.68 -16.07
C ILE A 49 20.91 -17.92 -15.41
N GLU A 50 19.66 -18.04 -15.92
CA GLU A 50 18.49 -17.36 -15.32
C GLU A 50 18.22 -17.84 -13.89
N ARG A 51 18.46 -19.13 -13.59
CA ARG A 51 18.36 -19.66 -12.23
C ARG A 51 19.45 -19.07 -11.34
N SER A 52 20.68 -19.03 -11.80
CA SER A 52 21.81 -18.42 -11.07
C SER A 52 21.58 -16.93 -10.81
N ILE A 53 21.04 -16.17 -11.77
CA ILE A 53 20.64 -14.75 -11.57
C ILE A 53 19.56 -14.63 -10.49
N THR A 54 18.61 -15.56 -10.47
CA THR A 54 17.55 -15.56 -9.44
C THR A 54 18.13 -15.81 -8.04
N GLU A 55 19.06 -16.75 -7.91
CA GLU A 55 19.76 -17.03 -6.65
C GLU A 55 20.64 -15.86 -6.21
N LEU A 56 21.40 -15.28 -7.15
CA LEU A 56 22.22 -14.11 -6.91
C LEU A 56 21.38 -12.93 -6.40
N SER A 57 20.24 -12.67 -7.04
CA SER A 57 19.34 -11.58 -6.64
C SER A 57 18.79 -11.76 -5.23
N LYS A 58 18.39 -12.99 -4.87
CA LYS A 58 17.92 -13.32 -3.51
C LYS A 58 19.02 -13.13 -2.48
N LEU A 59 20.25 -13.59 -2.77
CA LEU A 59 21.38 -13.46 -1.86
C LEU A 59 21.77 -11.99 -1.64
N LEU A 60 21.82 -11.19 -2.69
CA LEU A 60 22.11 -9.76 -2.62
C LEU A 60 21.02 -9.03 -1.82
N LEU A 61 19.74 -9.34 -2.03
CA LEU A 61 18.63 -8.72 -1.34
C LEU A 61 18.61 -9.06 0.16
N LYS A 62 18.89 -10.32 0.50
CA LYS A 62 18.97 -10.78 1.90
C LYS A 62 20.00 -10.01 2.72
N ASN A 63 21.09 -9.61 2.07
CA ASN A 63 22.22 -8.92 2.72
C ASN A 63 22.09 -7.37 2.67
N ASP A 64 21.01 -6.84 2.09
CA ASP A 64 20.78 -5.40 1.96
C ASP A 64 19.36 -5.01 2.39
N THR A 65 19.22 -4.67 3.66
CA THR A 65 17.92 -4.26 4.25
C THR A 65 17.35 -3.01 3.59
N ALA A 66 18.19 -2.10 3.10
CA ALA A 66 17.74 -0.91 2.41
C ALA A 66 17.17 -1.26 1.03
N ALA A 67 17.80 -2.18 0.29
CA ALA A 67 17.28 -2.68 -0.98
C ALA A 67 15.95 -3.43 -0.79
N THR A 68 15.82 -4.22 0.27
CA THR A 68 14.57 -4.94 0.61
C THR A 68 13.39 -3.98 0.82
N ARG A 69 13.64 -2.80 1.37
CA ARG A 69 12.61 -1.77 1.54
C ARG A 69 12.32 -0.99 0.25
N GLN A 70 13.32 -0.85 -0.61
CA GLN A 70 13.27 -0.01 -1.80
C GLN A 70 12.62 -0.72 -2.99
N PHE A 71 12.92 -2.00 -3.19
CA PHE A 71 12.55 -2.76 -4.39
C PHE A 71 11.59 -3.91 -4.08
N SER A 72 10.71 -4.21 -5.01
CA SER A 72 10.08 -5.52 -5.08
C SER A 72 11.10 -6.58 -5.54
N ASN A 73 10.82 -7.86 -5.24
CA ASN A 73 11.68 -8.96 -5.69
C ASN A 73 11.86 -8.98 -7.22
N ALA A 74 10.79 -8.66 -7.97
CA ALA A 74 10.81 -8.63 -9.42
C ALA A 74 11.67 -7.48 -9.97
N GLU A 75 11.51 -6.27 -9.43
CA GLU A 75 12.32 -5.11 -9.83
C GLU A 75 13.79 -5.30 -9.47
N TRP A 76 14.07 -5.85 -8.28
CA TRP A 76 15.43 -6.13 -7.86
C TRP A 76 16.09 -7.17 -8.75
N ARG A 77 15.41 -8.28 -9.06
CA ARG A 77 15.91 -9.30 -9.99
C ARG A 77 16.18 -8.70 -11.37
N ALA A 78 15.27 -7.89 -11.90
CA ALA A 78 15.43 -7.22 -13.18
C ALA A 78 16.66 -6.28 -13.17
N LEU A 79 16.86 -5.55 -12.06
CA LEU A 79 18.00 -4.67 -11.88
C LEU A 79 19.33 -5.46 -11.82
N VAL A 80 19.39 -6.54 -11.03
CA VAL A 80 20.57 -7.42 -10.96
C VAL A 80 20.87 -8.01 -12.33
N ARG A 81 19.86 -8.51 -13.03
CA ARG A 81 19.98 -9.05 -14.38
C ARG A 81 20.57 -8.02 -15.36
N LYS A 82 20.04 -6.80 -15.35
CA LYS A 82 20.56 -5.70 -16.19
C LYS A 82 21.98 -5.29 -15.80
N SER A 83 22.32 -5.33 -14.52
CA SER A 83 23.65 -4.96 -14.03
C SER A 83 24.73 -5.99 -14.36
N LEU A 84 24.35 -7.24 -14.64
CA LEU A 84 25.26 -8.31 -15.04
C LEU A 84 25.69 -8.24 -16.51
N GLY A 85 24.83 -7.78 -17.41
CA GLY A 85 25.08 -7.83 -18.85
C GLY A 85 26.37 -7.11 -19.30
N PRO A 86 26.52 -5.81 -19.01
CA PRO A 86 27.70 -5.06 -19.45
C PRO A 86 29.04 -5.62 -18.95
N PRO A 87 29.24 -5.98 -17.67
CA PRO A 87 30.50 -6.56 -17.22
C PRO A 87 30.76 -7.94 -17.82
N LEU A 88 29.75 -8.81 -17.95
CA LEU A 88 29.91 -10.14 -18.57
C LEU A 88 30.27 -10.07 -20.06
N ALA A 89 29.80 -9.04 -20.77
CA ALA A 89 30.13 -8.84 -22.18
C ALA A 89 31.49 -8.15 -22.38
N SER A 90 32.07 -7.54 -21.38
CA SER A 90 33.29 -6.73 -21.48
C SER A 90 34.54 -7.43 -20.99
N ILE A 91 34.41 -8.44 -20.18
CA ILE A 91 35.53 -9.13 -19.54
C ILE A 91 35.98 -10.32 -20.37
N ASP A 92 37.28 -10.61 -20.29
CA ASP A 92 37.80 -11.91 -20.71
C ASP A 92 37.33 -12.95 -19.69
N LEU A 93 36.46 -13.87 -20.12
CA LEU A 93 35.91 -14.89 -19.28
C LEU A 93 36.97 -15.92 -18.78
N ASP A 94 38.13 -15.97 -19.41
CA ASP A 94 39.25 -16.83 -19.01
C ASP A 94 40.17 -16.20 -17.97
N ASP A 95 40.02 -14.88 -17.72
CA ASP A 95 40.78 -14.19 -16.69
C ASP A 95 40.50 -14.77 -15.28
N PRO A 96 41.51 -15.21 -14.54
CA PRO A 96 41.34 -15.65 -13.15
C PRO A 96 40.64 -14.64 -12.21
N LEU A 97 40.70 -13.36 -12.55
CA LEU A 97 40.04 -12.27 -11.81
C LEU A 97 38.62 -11.95 -12.31
N ALA A 98 38.12 -12.66 -13.30
CA ALA A 98 36.81 -12.40 -13.94
C ALA A 98 35.68 -12.31 -12.90
N VAL A 99 35.60 -13.26 -11.96
CA VAL A 99 34.56 -13.31 -10.93
C VAL A 99 34.59 -12.07 -10.02
N ASP A 100 35.76 -11.65 -9.58
CA ASP A 100 35.89 -10.48 -8.69
C ASP A 100 35.60 -9.18 -9.43
N THR A 101 35.99 -9.07 -10.68
CA THR A 101 35.72 -7.92 -11.54
C THR A 101 34.23 -7.79 -11.81
N VAL A 102 33.54 -8.86 -12.23
CA VAL A 102 32.08 -8.86 -12.43
C VAL A 102 31.36 -8.48 -11.13
N ARG A 103 31.76 -9.06 -9.99
CA ARG A 103 31.17 -8.74 -8.68
C ARG A 103 31.28 -7.25 -8.36
N LYS A 104 32.44 -6.65 -8.58
CA LYS A 104 32.71 -5.22 -8.29
C LYS A 104 31.86 -4.33 -9.19
N GLU A 105 31.85 -4.60 -10.50
CA GLU A 105 31.10 -3.80 -11.47
C GLU A 105 29.57 -3.94 -11.28
N VAL A 106 29.07 -5.13 -10.96
CA VAL A 106 27.65 -5.33 -10.62
C VAL A 106 27.26 -4.50 -9.39
N ARG A 107 28.04 -4.52 -8.32
CA ARG A 107 27.77 -3.70 -7.14
C ARG A 107 27.72 -2.21 -7.48
N LYS A 108 28.72 -1.73 -8.21
CA LYS A 108 28.79 -0.33 -8.67
C LYS A 108 27.56 0.04 -9.53
N ALA A 109 27.15 -0.83 -10.45
CA ALA A 109 25.96 -0.61 -11.27
C ALA A 109 24.66 -0.59 -10.45
N LEU A 110 24.53 -1.47 -9.44
CA LEU A 110 23.40 -1.48 -8.53
C LEU A 110 23.32 -0.19 -7.71
N ASP A 111 24.44 0.28 -7.14
CA ASP A 111 24.50 1.52 -6.37
C ASP A 111 24.16 2.75 -7.23
N GLN A 112 24.69 2.80 -8.47
CA GLN A 112 24.36 3.86 -9.43
C GLN A 112 22.87 3.83 -9.82
N ALA A 113 22.29 2.66 -10.03
CA ALA A 113 20.88 2.53 -10.37
C ALA A 113 19.98 2.97 -9.20
N ARG A 114 20.37 2.65 -7.97
CA ARG A 114 19.66 3.08 -6.75
C ARG A 114 19.69 4.59 -6.58
N SER A 115 20.84 5.22 -6.81
CA SER A 115 20.99 6.68 -6.68
C SER A 115 20.20 7.48 -7.73
N LYS A 116 19.82 6.85 -8.85
CA LYS A 116 18.99 7.47 -9.90
C LYS A 116 17.50 7.50 -9.58
N ASN A 117 17.06 6.78 -8.55
CA ASN A 117 15.67 6.83 -8.11
C ASN A 117 15.41 8.16 -7.40
N GLY A 118 14.77 9.08 -8.11
CA GLY A 118 14.39 10.40 -7.60
C GLY A 118 12.99 10.41 -6.99
N ASP A 119 12.55 11.62 -6.65
CA ASP A 119 11.21 11.88 -6.16
C ASP A 119 10.18 11.73 -7.28
N ARG A 120 9.04 11.14 -6.93
CA ARG A 120 7.89 11.02 -7.84
C ARG A 120 6.61 11.40 -7.12
N GLU A 121 5.64 11.85 -7.89
CA GLU A 121 4.27 12.05 -7.41
C GLU A 121 3.34 11.12 -8.18
N HIS A 122 2.54 10.38 -7.42
CA HIS A 122 1.51 9.47 -7.93
C HIS A 122 0.14 10.03 -7.57
N ALA A 123 -0.82 9.99 -8.49
CA ALA A 123 -2.14 10.54 -8.27
C ALA A 123 -3.24 9.56 -8.71
N VAL A 124 -4.33 9.54 -7.98
CA VAL A 124 -5.53 8.73 -8.27
C VAL A 124 -6.78 9.49 -7.85
N GLY A 125 -7.85 9.36 -8.62
CA GLY A 125 -9.15 9.92 -8.24
C GLY A 125 -9.68 9.26 -6.97
N CYS A 126 -10.33 10.06 -6.12
CA CYS A 126 -10.97 9.56 -4.91
C CYS A 126 -12.27 10.30 -4.60
N THR A 127 -13.12 9.66 -3.82
CA THR A 127 -14.29 10.28 -3.18
C THR A 127 -13.98 10.52 -1.72
N LEU A 128 -14.46 11.62 -1.17
CA LEU A 128 -14.31 11.98 0.24
C LEU A 128 -15.56 12.72 0.73
N PHE A 129 -15.85 13.88 0.16
CA PHE A 129 -17.01 14.70 0.49
C PHE A 129 -17.90 14.89 -0.74
N GLU A 130 -19.17 15.20 -0.51
CA GLU A 130 -20.14 15.43 -1.56
C GLU A 130 -19.83 16.73 -2.34
N SER A 131 -19.46 17.80 -1.62
CA SER A 131 -19.01 19.05 -2.21
C SER A 131 -17.51 19.24 -2.08
N THR A 132 -16.92 19.93 -3.04
CA THR A 132 -15.52 20.38 -3.02
C THR A 132 -15.39 21.83 -2.58
N ASP A 133 -16.53 22.53 -2.36
CA ASP A 133 -16.53 23.93 -2.02
C ASP A 133 -15.97 24.13 -0.60
N ASP A 134 -15.14 25.14 -0.45
CA ASP A 134 -14.47 25.51 0.81
C ASP A 134 -13.57 24.41 1.44
N ILE A 135 -13.32 23.30 0.72
CA ILE A 135 -12.44 22.25 1.21
C ILE A 135 -11.00 22.60 0.83
N GLN A 136 -10.20 22.95 1.85
CA GLN A 136 -8.77 23.11 1.69
C GLN A 136 -8.08 21.74 1.53
N PRO A 137 -6.92 21.69 0.83
CA PRO A 137 -6.17 20.46 0.66
C PRO A 137 -5.85 19.79 2.02
N ILE A 138 -6.26 18.53 2.15
CA ILE A 138 -5.99 17.72 3.33
C ILE A 138 -4.59 17.11 3.17
N ARG A 139 -3.71 17.38 4.14
CA ARG A 139 -2.32 16.90 4.12
C ARG A 139 -2.09 15.94 5.27
N ILE A 140 -1.62 14.73 4.93
CA ILE A 140 -1.24 13.69 5.90
C ILE A 140 0.15 13.20 5.47
N GLY A 141 1.20 13.82 5.98
CA GLY A 141 2.57 13.55 5.55
C GLY A 141 2.75 13.73 4.04
N PRO A 142 3.18 12.70 3.31
CA PRO A 142 3.42 12.75 1.86
C PRO A 142 2.13 12.72 1.02
N VAL A 143 0.98 12.48 1.66
CA VAL A 143 -0.32 12.38 0.99
C VAL A 143 -1.04 13.72 1.02
N VAL A 144 -1.55 14.13 -0.14
CA VAL A 144 -2.39 15.32 -0.32
C VAL A 144 -3.69 14.92 -1.00
N ILE A 145 -4.83 15.19 -0.34
CA ILE A 145 -6.16 15.00 -0.92
C ILE A 145 -6.73 16.39 -1.18
N GLU A 146 -7.05 16.67 -2.42
CA GLU A 146 -7.50 18.00 -2.85
C GLU A 146 -8.59 17.89 -3.92
N ALA A 147 -9.45 18.91 -4.04
CA ALA A 147 -10.44 18.98 -5.10
C ALA A 147 -9.77 18.86 -6.47
N ARG A 148 -10.36 18.10 -7.40
CA ARG A 148 -9.74 17.83 -8.72
C ARG A 148 -9.34 19.08 -9.49
N HIS A 149 -10.07 20.19 -9.29
CA HIS A 149 -9.73 21.48 -9.91
C HIS A 149 -8.50 22.13 -9.27
N GLN A 150 -8.39 22.09 -7.93
CA GLN A 150 -7.23 22.56 -7.18
C GLN A 150 -5.98 21.74 -7.54
N TRP A 151 -6.13 20.40 -7.61
CA TRP A 151 -5.05 19.52 -8.07
C TRP A 151 -4.55 19.89 -9.46
N LEU A 152 -5.48 20.14 -10.41
CA LEU A 152 -5.12 20.50 -11.78
C LEU A 152 -4.38 21.85 -11.85
N ASP A 153 -4.80 22.81 -11.02
CA ASP A 153 -4.13 24.13 -10.93
C ASP A 153 -2.73 23.99 -10.36
N ARG A 154 -2.56 23.16 -9.31
CA ARG A 154 -1.25 22.85 -8.74
C ARG A 154 -0.34 22.15 -9.75
N MET A 155 -0.83 21.17 -10.51
CA MET A 155 -0.06 20.51 -11.56
C MET A 155 0.45 21.48 -12.63
N VAL A 156 -0.35 22.48 -12.96
CA VAL A 156 0.06 23.53 -13.91
C VAL A 156 1.09 24.48 -13.28
N ALA A 157 0.87 24.90 -12.05
CA ALA A 157 1.79 25.78 -11.31
C ALA A 157 3.16 25.12 -11.11
N GLU A 158 3.21 23.83 -10.80
CA GLU A 158 4.42 23.03 -10.65
C GLU A 158 5.03 22.58 -12.01
N GLN A 159 4.51 23.04 -13.13
CA GLN A 159 4.97 22.70 -14.49
C GLN A 159 4.92 21.20 -14.84
N LYS A 160 4.17 20.41 -14.08
CA LYS A 160 3.93 18.98 -14.33
C LYS A 160 2.89 18.72 -15.43
N MET A 161 2.06 19.74 -15.72
CA MET A 161 1.04 19.69 -16.76
C MET A 161 0.96 21.00 -17.54
N GLY A 162 0.85 20.90 -18.86
CA GLY A 162 0.71 22.09 -19.70
C GLY A 162 -0.68 22.75 -19.59
N LYS A 163 -0.72 24.10 -19.64
CA LYS A 163 -1.98 24.91 -19.54
C LYS A 163 -3.06 24.46 -20.55
N VAL A 164 -2.66 24.12 -21.78
CA VAL A 164 -3.60 23.67 -22.84
C VAL A 164 -4.27 22.36 -22.44
N MET A 165 -3.50 21.40 -21.93
CA MET A 165 -4.03 20.11 -21.44
C MET A 165 -4.99 20.32 -20.28
N ALA A 166 -4.61 21.11 -19.29
CA ALA A 166 -5.45 21.43 -18.15
C ALA A 166 -6.80 22.07 -18.54
N LYS A 167 -6.78 23.05 -19.48
CA LYS A 167 -8.00 23.67 -20.01
C LYS A 167 -8.93 22.65 -20.67
N ARG A 168 -8.37 21.70 -21.42
CA ARG A 168 -9.14 20.65 -22.10
C ARG A 168 -9.75 19.66 -21.09
N ILE A 169 -8.98 19.25 -20.08
CA ILE A 169 -9.45 18.36 -19.01
C ILE A 169 -10.62 19.01 -18.27
N ARG A 170 -10.49 20.30 -17.86
CA ARG A 170 -11.61 21.05 -17.25
C ARG A 170 -12.86 21.06 -18.12
N ARG A 171 -12.70 21.35 -19.43
CA ARG A 171 -13.81 21.32 -20.37
C ARG A 171 -14.51 19.97 -20.41
N LYS A 172 -13.72 18.87 -20.38
CA LYS A 172 -14.29 17.51 -20.39
C LYS A 172 -15.03 17.21 -19.09
N TRP A 173 -14.48 17.60 -17.94
CA TRP A 173 -15.15 17.44 -16.64
C TRP A 173 -16.44 18.27 -16.53
N ALA A 174 -16.53 19.38 -17.23
CA ALA A 174 -17.76 20.18 -17.37
C ALA A 174 -18.74 19.62 -18.42
N GLY A 175 -18.55 18.40 -18.93
CA GLY A 175 -19.43 17.77 -19.92
C GLY A 175 -19.17 18.16 -21.38
N GLY A 176 -18.17 19.02 -21.65
CA GLY A 176 -17.85 19.48 -22.99
C GLY A 176 -17.23 18.40 -23.89
N LYS A 177 -17.46 18.53 -25.21
CA LYS A 177 -16.81 17.67 -26.21
C LYS A 177 -15.38 18.17 -26.47
N LEU A 178 -14.44 17.21 -26.64
CA LEU A 178 -13.06 17.50 -27.01
C LEU A 178 -12.78 17.12 -28.45
N ALA A 179 -12.19 18.05 -29.21
CA ALA A 179 -11.65 17.74 -30.53
C ALA A 179 -10.44 16.81 -30.40
N LYS A 180 -10.20 15.95 -31.39
CA LYS A 180 -9.03 15.03 -31.44
C LYS A 180 -7.74 15.87 -31.44
N ARG A 181 -6.73 15.40 -30.67
CA ARG A 181 -5.40 16.01 -30.67
C ARG A 181 -4.58 15.52 -31.88
N LYS A 182 -3.75 16.42 -32.41
CA LYS A 182 -2.77 16.06 -33.45
C LYS A 182 -1.62 15.22 -32.89
N ASN A 183 -1.15 15.56 -31.68
CA ASN A 183 -0.08 14.84 -31.01
C ASN A 183 -0.64 13.63 -30.26
N ALA A 184 -0.21 12.42 -30.63
CA ALA A 184 -0.66 11.16 -30.06
C ALA A 184 -0.26 11.00 -28.58
N VAL A 185 0.95 11.43 -28.19
CA VAL A 185 1.44 11.34 -26.80
C VAL A 185 0.57 12.21 -25.89
N ASP A 186 0.27 13.43 -26.33
CA ASP A 186 -0.61 14.32 -25.57
C ASP A 186 -2.03 13.76 -25.47
N GLN A 187 -2.52 13.08 -26.51
CA GLN A 187 -3.83 12.43 -26.50
C GLN A 187 -3.87 11.30 -25.47
N ILE A 188 -2.82 10.48 -25.42
CA ILE A 188 -2.70 9.39 -24.42
C ILE A 188 -2.68 9.98 -23.02
N ARG A 189 -1.81 10.96 -22.73
CA ARG A 189 -1.70 11.59 -21.41
C ARG A 189 -3.03 12.22 -20.96
N GLU A 190 -3.73 12.90 -21.88
CA GLU A 190 -5.05 13.47 -21.59
C GLU A 190 -6.07 12.38 -21.24
N LYS A 191 -6.08 11.29 -22.00
CA LYS A 191 -6.95 10.14 -21.75
C LYS A 191 -6.63 9.48 -20.41
N ASP A 192 -5.35 9.32 -20.08
CA ASP A 192 -4.92 8.73 -18.80
C ASP A 192 -5.41 9.54 -17.61
N VAL A 193 -5.23 10.88 -17.63
CA VAL A 193 -5.74 11.74 -16.57
C VAL A 193 -7.26 11.62 -16.45
N LEU A 194 -7.99 11.66 -17.56
CA LEU A 194 -9.45 11.55 -17.56
C LEU A 194 -9.93 10.18 -17.04
N THR A 195 -9.16 9.12 -17.28
CA THR A 195 -9.50 7.76 -16.82
C THR A 195 -9.15 7.58 -15.33
N ILE A 196 -7.94 8.02 -14.92
CA ILE A 196 -7.42 7.81 -13.55
C ILE A 196 -8.13 8.69 -12.52
N VAL A 197 -8.54 9.91 -12.90
CA VAL A 197 -9.35 10.77 -12.03
C VAL A 197 -10.84 10.43 -12.15
N GLY A 198 -11.29 10.05 -13.34
CA GLY A 198 -12.67 9.67 -13.60
C GLY A 198 -13.66 10.80 -13.29
N ALA A 199 -14.79 10.40 -12.69
CA ALA A 199 -15.82 11.31 -12.18
C ALA A 199 -15.56 11.77 -10.73
N CYS A 200 -14.44 11.33 -10.11
CA CYS A 200 -14.14 11.64 -8.73
C CYS A 200 -14.03 13.15 -8.49
N PRO A 201 -14.62 13.67 -7.40
CA PRO A 201 -14.53 15.09 -7.07
C PRO A 201 -13.15 15.48 -6.52
N PHE A 202 -12.43 14.53 -5.94
CA PHE A 202 -11.12 14.72 -5.34
C PHE A 202 -10.04 13.90 -6.05
N VAL A 203 -8.79 14.30 -5.83
CA VAL A 203 -7.58 13.57 -6.24
C VAL A 203 -6.72 13.36 -4.99
N CYS A 204 -6.32 12.13 -4.78
CA CYS A 204 -5.33 11.75 -3.79
C CYS A 204 -3.97 11.66 -4.47
N SER A 205 -3.03 12.53 -4.09
CA SER A 205 -1.66 12.57 -4.58
C SER A 205 -0.69 12.14 -3.50
N VAL A 206 0.31 11.33 -3.85
CA VAL A 206 1.33 10.83 -2.92
C VAL A 206 2.72 11.08 -3.48
N LYS A 207 3.56 11.73 -2.69
CA LYS A 207 4.99 11.85 -3.00
C LYS A 207 5.74 10.63 -2.49
N THR A 208 6.58 10.07 -3.35
CA THR A 208 7.50 8.97 -2.99
C THR A 208 8.92 9.41 -3.26
N THR A 209 9.86 9.02 -2.37
CA THR A 209 11.25 9.44 -2.43
C THR A 209 12.18 8.24 -2.54
N GLY A 210 13.05 8.25 -3.54
CA GLY A 210 14.08 7.24 -3.74
C GLY A 210 13.59 5.85 -4.09
N LEU A 211 12.31 5.67 -4.46
CA LEU A 211 11.70 4.41 -4.82
C LEU A 211 11.73 4.17 -6.34
N PRO A 212 11.91 2.92 -6.80
CA PRO A 212 11.69 2.54 -8.20
C PRO A 212 10.24 2.82 -8.63
N PRO A 213 9.98 2.94 -9.96
CA PRO A 213 8.66 3.34 -10.45
C PRO A 213 7.50 2.46 -9.96
N GLU A 214 7.61 1.14 -10.05
CA GLU A 214 6.52 0.23 -9.68
C GLU A 214 6.37 0.09 -8.16
N SER A 215 7.47 -0.09 -7.43
CA SER A 215 7.44 -0.08 -5.95
C SER A 215 6.91 1.24 -5.41
N GLY A 216 7.31 2.37 -6.01
CA GLY A 216 6.80 3.69 -5.66
C GLY A 216 5.28 3.79 -5.87
N LYS A 217 4.79 3.31 -7.01
CA LYS A 217 3.36 3.28 -7.33
C LYS A 217 2.56 2.41 -6.35
N GLN A 218 3.04 1.20 -6.04
CA GLN A 218 2.36 0.31 -5.09
C GLN A 218 2.32 0.91 -3.69
N LYS A 219 3.43 1.49 -3.23
CA LYS A 219 3.49 2.16 -1.93
C LYS A 219 2.63 3.42 -1.88
N ALA A 220 2.53 4.17 -2.97
CA ALA A 220 1.63 5.32 -3.08
C ALA A 220 0.16 4.90 -2.95
N ILE A 221 -0.26 3.82 -3.60
CA ILE A 221 -1.62 3.26 -3.45
C ILE A 221 -1.88 2.86 -2.00
N THR A 222 -0.92 2.17 -1.37
CA THR A 222 -0.99 1.78 0.05
C THR A 222 -1.13 3.00 0.95
N ALA A 223 -0.28 4.01 0.77
CA ALA A 223 -0.33 5.26 1.54
C ALA A 223 -1.65 6.02 1.33
N SER A 224 -2.20 6.01 0.11
CA SER A 224 -3.52 6.60 -0.17
C SER A 224 -4.64 5.93 0.62
N ARG A 225 -4.66 4.59 0.66
CA ARG A 225 -5.64 3.81 1.45
C ARG A 225 -5.51 4.10 2.93
N MET A 226 -4.28 4.13 3.44
CA MET A 226 -4.01 4.46 4.83
C MET A 226 -4.45 5.89 5.19
N ALA A 227 -4.21 6.86 4.32
CA ALA A 227 -4.64 8.24 4.55
C ALA A 227 -6.17 8.36 4.63
N LEU A 228 -6.90 7.65 3.76
CA LEU A 228 -8.38 7.60 3.84
C LEU A 228 -8.85 6.91 5.13
N ALA A 229 -8.19 5.83 5.55
CA ALA A 229 -8.49 5.15 6.81
C ALA A 229 -8.26 6.05 8.03
N VAL A 230 -7.14 6.78 8.06
CA VAL A 230 -6.85 7.76 9.12
C VAL A 230 -7.88 8.90 9.12
N ALA A 231 -8.25 9.41 7.95
CA ALA A 231 -9.32 10.40 7.85
C ALA A 231 -10.64 9.86 8.43
N ALA A 232 -10.97 8.60 8.15
CA ALA A 232 -12.19 7.97 8.65
C ALA A 232 -12.24 7.80 10.17
N LEU A 233 -11.09 7.70 10.87
CA LEU A 233 -11.04 7.65 12.34
C LEU A 233 -11.62 8.89 13.03
N ALA A 234 -11.85 9.98 12.28
CA ALA A 234 -12.49 11.18 12.76
C ALA A 234 -14.01 11.04 12.97
N TRP A 235 -14.62 9.99 12.46
CA TRP A 235 -16.07 9.76 12.50
C TRP A 235 -16.43 8.71 13.57
N ASP A 236 -17.62 8.84 14.14
CA ASP A 236 -18.16 7.91 15.15
C ASP A 236 -18.23 6.47 14.62
N LYS A 237 -18.47 6.33 13.30
CA LYS A 237 -18.48 5.05 12.59
C LYS A 237 -17.51 5.09 11.42
N PRO A 238 -16.22 4.81 11.65
CA PRO A 238 -15.19 4.88 10.62
C PRO A 238 -15.44 3.95 9.42
N SER A 239 -16.03 2.77 9.65
CA SER A 239 -16.40 1.86 8.56
C SER A 239 -17.43 2.47 7.61
N SER A 240 -18.43 3.16 8.16
CA SER A 240 -19.41 3.90 7.34
C SER A 240 -18.78 5.08 6.60
N ALA A 241 -17.81 5.77 7.22
CA ALA A 241 -17.05 6.83 6.55
C ALA A 241 -16.25 6.27 5.36
N LEU A 242 -15.58 5.13 5.52
CA LEU A 242 -14.82 4.46 4.46
C LEU A 242 -15.71 3.91 3.34
N ASP A 243 -17.01 3.78 3.52
CA ASP A 243 -17.93 3.55 2.41
C ASP A 243 -18.02 4.74 1.46
N GLY A 244 -17.89 5.95 1.98
CA GLY A 244 -17.81 7.19 1.19
C GLY A 244 -16.38 7.54 0.71
N PHE A 245 -15.35 7.17 1.48
CA PHE A 245 -13.96 7.48 1.21
C PHE A 245 -13.30 6.36 0.40
N ARG A 246 -13.22 6.53 -0.92
CA ARG A 246 -12.73 5.48 -1.82
C ARG A 246 -11.79 6.01 -2.88
N LEU A 247 -10.76 5.24 -3.19
CA LEU A 247 -9.99 5.45 -4.40
C LEU A 247 -10.76 4.91 -5.61
N LEU A 248 -10.62 5.54 -6.77
CA LEU A 248 -11.25 5.06 -8.00
C LEU A 248 -10.88 3.61 -8.34
N ILE A 249 -9.64 3.23 -8.06
CA ILE A 249 -9.13 1.88 -8.27
C ILE A 249 -9.74 0.82 -7.34
N ASP A 250 -10.32 1.23 -6.20
CA ASP A 250 -10.94 0.35 -5.21
C ASP A 250 -12.47 0.25 -5.38
N GLN A 251 -12.99 0.85 -6.44
CA GLN A 251 -14.41 0.80 -6.75
C GLN A 251 -14.75 -0.56 -7.36
N ASN A 252 -15.19 -1.47 -6.52
CA ASN A 252 -15.91 -2.62 -6.99
C ASN A 252 -17.31 -2.17 -7.40
N LEU A 253 -17.69 -2.42 -8.64
CA LEU A 253 -19.08 -2.37 -9.07
C LEU A 253 -19.84 -3.46 -8.29
N ARG A 254 -20.30 -3.13 -7.09
CA ARG A 254 -21.18 -4.03 -6.35
C ARG A 254 -22.54 -4.01 -7.03
N GLN A 255 -22.72 -4.90 -7.99
CA GLN A 255 -24.06 -5.31 -8.40
C GLN A 255 -24.61 -6.23 -7.32
N LEU A 256 -25.28 -5.65 -6.34
CA LEU A 256 -26.09 -6.44 -5.40
C LEU A 256 -27.41 -6.80 -6.10
N ARG A 257 -27.35 -7.75 -7.03
CA ARG A 257 -28.52 -8.29 -7.71
C ARG A 257 -28.59 -9.77 -7.42
N VAL A 258 -29.44 -10.13 -6.51
CA VAL A 258 -29.81 -11.52 -6.28
C VAL A 258 -31.28 -11.68 -6.68
N LEU A 259 -31.54 -12.59 -7.59
CA LEU A 259 -32.90 -13.01 -7.88
C LEU A 259 -33.31 -14.07 -6.83
N THR A 260 -34.34 -13.78 -6.06
CA THR A 260 -34.91 -14.73 -5.11
C THR A 260 -36.15 -15.34 -5.71
N PHE A 261 -36.21 -16.65 -5.73
CA PHE A 261 -37.36 -17.39 -6.21
C PHE A 261 -38.07 -18.04 -5.01
N GLU A 262 -39.36 -17.76 -4.87
CA GLU A 262 -40.24 -18.48 -3.97
C GLU A 262 -41.15 -19.36 -4.79
N PRO A 263 -41.73 -20.49 -4.24
CA PRO A 263 -42.68 -21.30 -4.95
C PRO A 263 -43.84 -20.46 -5.51
N GLY A 264 -43.96 -20.42 -6.84
CA GLY A 264 -45.00 -19.65 -7.53
C GLY A 264 -44.81 -18.13 -7.63
N LYS A 265 -43.65 -17.57 -7.18
CA LYS A 265 -43.36 -16.15 -7.28
C LYS A 265 -41.92 -15.90 -7.74
N VAL A 266 -41.73 -14.95 -8.61
CA VAL A 266 -40.40 -14.36 -8.89
C VAL A 266 -40.34 -13.02 -8.16
N THR A 267 -39.47 -12.93 -7.16
CA THR A 267 -39.22 -11.67 -6.47
C THR A 267 -37.97 -11.01 -7.07
N LEU A 268 -38.14 -9.91 -7.77
CA LEU A 268 -37.03 -9.09 -8.23
C LEU A 268 -36.51 -8.27 -7.05
N ALA A 269 -35.37 -8.65 -6.51
CA ALA A 269 -34.63 -7.76 -5.60
C ALA A 269 -34.17 -6.54 -6.41
N GLY A 270 -34.50 -5.34 -5.95
CA GLY A 270 -34.11 -4.09 -6.58
C GLY A 270 -32.59 -4.04 -6.77
N SER A 271 -32.17 -3.67 -7.98
CA SER A 271 -30.74 -3.49 -8.27
C SER A 271 -30.36 -2.05 -8.06
N LYS A 272 -29.35 -1.81 -7.25
CA LYS A 272 -28.66 -0.52 -7.20
C LYS A 272 -27.32 -0.69 -7.93
N LEU A 273 -27.17 -0.06 -9.10
CA LEU A 273 -25.84 0.22 -9.64
C LEU A 273 -25.17 1.16 -8.65
N SER A 274 -24.05 0.75 -8.08
CA SER A 274 -23.28 1.66 -7.26
C SER A 274 -22.67 2.70 -8.18
N HIS A 275 -23.27 3.86 -8.24
CA HIS A 275 -22.57 5.07 -8.62
C HIS A 275 -21.44 5.32 -7.62
N LEU A 276 -20.52 6.24 -7.92
CA LEU A 276 -19.61 6.80 -6.94
C LEU A 276 -20.40 7.09 -5.66
N PRO A 277 -19.98 6.58 -4.49
CA PRO A 277 -20.68 6.88 -3.26
C PRO A 277 -20.73 8.37 -3.07
N SER A 278 -21.88 8.88 -2.60
CA SER A 278 -21.97 10.25 -2.12
C SER A 278 -21.01 10.38 -0.95
N GLY A 279 -20.16 11.39 -0.98
CA GLY A 279 -19.28 11.69 0.14
C GLY A 279 -20.07 12.28 1.34
N TYR A 280 -19.36 12.59 2.42
CA TYR A 280 -19.94 13.31 3.55
C TYR A 280 -20.22 14.76 3.16
N THR A 281 -21.31 15.31 3.71
CA THR A 281 -21.69 16.71 3.52
C THR A 281 -21.29 17.51 4.77
N PHE A 282 -20.61 18.64 4.54
CA PHE A 282 -20.28 19.64 5.53
C PHE A 282 -20.91 20.98 5.17
N LYS A 283 -21.28 21.76 6.20
CA LYS A 283 -21.57 23.18 6.01
C LYS A 283 -20.29 23.96 5.73
N SER A 284 -20.42 25.10 5.06
CA SER A 284 -19.28 25.98 4.79
C SER A 284 -18.52 26.30 6.10
N GLY A 285 -17.20 26.16 6.06
CA GLY A 285 -16.32 26.36 7.23
C GLY A 285 -16.28 25.22 8.27
N GLU A 286 -17.21 24.30 8.25
CA GLU A 286 -17.29 23.21 9.25
C GLU A 286 -16.09 22.26 9.14
N TRP A 287 -15.68 21.93 7.92
CA TRP A 287 -14.52 21.09 7.70
C TRP A 287 -13.22 21.71 8.24
N GLN A 288 -13.01 23.02 8.11
CA GLN A 288 -11.80 23.69 8.60
C GLN A 288 -11.67 23.55 10.13
N VAL A 289 -12.79 23.62 10.86
CA VAL A 289 -12.82 23.39 12.31
C VAL A 289 -12.44 21.93 12.63
N GLN A 290 -13.01 20.98 11.91
CA GLN A 290 -12.69 19.56 12.09
C GLN A 290 -11.23 19.26 11.71
N ALA A 291 -10.75 19.79 10.61
CA ALA A 291 -9.36 19.63 10.19
C ALA A 291 -8.36 20.15 11.24
N GLY A 292 -8.68 21.26 11.89
CA GLY A 292 -7.88 21.79 13.02
C GLY A 292 -7.81 20.81 14.21
N ARG A 293 -8.94 20.18 14.56
CA ARG A 293 -9.00 19.15 15.63
C ARG A 293 -8.23 17.88 15.26
N LEU A 294 -8.17 17.53 13.96
CA LEU A 294 -7.51 16.34 13.46
C LEU A 294 -6.01 16.56 13.18
N ALA A 295 -5.52 17.79 13.26
CA ALA A 295 -4.12 18.08 12.94
C ALA A 295 -3.11 17.22 13.73
N PRO A 296 -3.28 16.94 15.05
CA PRO A 296 -2.37 16.03 15.77
C PRO A 296 -2.40 14.60 15.23
N LEU A 297 -3.58 14.07 14.91
CA LEU A 297 -3.77 12.75 14.33
C LEU A 297 -3.10 12.67 12.93
N PHE A 298 -3.32 13.68 12.10
CA PHE A 298 -2.73 13.75 10.76
C PHE A 298 -1.20 13.89 10.81
N ALA A 299 -0.67 14.59 11.81
CA ALA A 299 0.77 14.67 12.02
C ALA A 299 1.39 13.32 12.41
N ALA A 300 0.75 12.58 13.34
CA ALA A 300 1.18 11.23 13.74
C ALA A 300 1.14 10.26 12.56
N ALA A 301 0.01 10.21 11.87
CA ALA A 301 -0.16 9.37 10.69
C ALA A 301 0.78 9.77 9.55
N GLY A 302 1.11 11.05 9.43
CA GLY A 302 2.05 11.58 8.46
C GLY A 302 3.43 10.92 8.56
N GLU A 303 3.95 10.73 9.77
CA GLU A 303 5.22 10.02 9.99
C GLU A 303 5.12 8.54 9.54
N VAL A 304 4.01 7.87 9.85
CA VAL A 304 3.77 6.50 9.41
C VAL A 304 3.71 6.39 7.87
N LEU A 305 3.09 7.37 7.21
CA LEU A 305 3.01 7.41 5.75
C LEU A 305 4.36 7.74 5.10
N ASP A 306 5.16 8.60 5.72
CA ASP A 306 6.54 8.85 5.30
C ASP A 306 7.39 7.57 5.37
N PHE A 307 7.23 6.78 6.44
CA PHE A 307 7.88 5.47 6.55
C PHE A 307 7.55 4.55 5.38
N VAL A 308 6.32 4.56 4.87
CA VAL A 308 5.90 3.74 3.73
C VAL A 308 6.51 4.24 2.42
N THR A 309 6.56 5.55 2.21
CA THR A 309 6.83 6.17 0.91
C THR A 309 8.29 6.54 0.67
N HIS A 310 9.15 6.42 1.68
CA HIS A 310 10.59 6.64 1.58
C HIS A 310 11.38 5.34 1.42
N ALA A 311 12.35 5.34 0.50
CA ALA A 311 13.23 4.20 0.24
C ALA A 311 14.23 3.97 1.38
N THR A 312 14.81 5.04 1.90
CA THR A 312 15.84 4.99 2.93
C THR A 312 15.33 5.67 4.19
N GLY A 313 15.36 4.91 5.27
CA GLY A 313 14.84 5.31 6.56
C GLY A 313 15.50 6.52 7.20
N ARG A 314 15.17 7.71 6.76
CA ARG A 314 15.21 8.89 7.62
C ARG A 314 14.09 8.86 8.68
N VAL A 315 13.54 7.69 8.91
CA VAL A 315 12.45 7.50 9.86
C VAL A 315 13.07 7.24 11.22
N SER A 316 12.76 8.11 12.15
CA SER A 316 13.32 8.09 13.51
C SER A 316 12.87 6.87 14.34
N ARG A 317 11.77 6.22 13.98
CA ARG A 317 11.09 5.19 14.79
C ARG A 317 10.59 4.03 13.91
N PRO A 318 11.50 3.22 13.32
CA PRO A 318 11.11 2.22 12.33
C PRO A 318 10.26 1.08 12.90
N ALA A 319 10.45 0.69 14.16
CA ALA A 319 9.70 -0.39 14.77
C ALA A 319 8.25 0.02 15.05
N LEU A 320 8.02 1.16 15.69
CA LEU A 320 6.69 1.69 15.93
C LEU A 320 5.96 2.06 14.63
N ASN A 321 6.66 2.69 13.67
CA ASN A 321 6.07 3.00 12.37
C ASN A 321 5.59 1.74 11.64
N ASN A 322 6.36 0.64 11.72
CA ASN A 322 5.97 -0.62 11.11
C ASN A 322 4.72 -1.22 11.75
N VAL A 323 4.60 -1.20 13.07
CA VAL A 323 3.41 -1.68 13.80
C VAL A 323 2.19 -0.83 13.45
N LEU A 324 2.31 0.49 13.51
CA LEU A 324 1.21 1.40 13.19
C LEU A 324 0.79 1.32 11.72
N MET A 325 1.75 1.19 10.79
CA MET A 325 1.46 0.95 9.36
C MET A 325 0.60 -0.30 9.17
N GLN A 326 0.99 -1.41 9.78
CA GLN A 326 0.23 -2.65 9.69
C GLN A 326 -1.17 -2.51 10.29
N ALA A 327 -1.27 -1.86 11.46
CA ALA A 327 -2.56 -1.64 12.12
C ALA A 327 -3.51 -0.79 11.28
N VAL A 328 -3.03 0.31 10.67
CA VAL A 328 -3.85 1.16 9.77
C VAL A 328 -4.28 0.39 8.52
N LEU A 329 -3.41 -0.46 7.96
CA LEU A 329 -3.77 -1.29 6.80
C LEU A 329 -4.83 -2.34 7.16
N TRP A 330 -4.65 -3.07 8.26
CA TRP A 330 -5.66 -4.03 8.72
C TRP A 330 -6.99 -3.34 9.00
N PHE A 331 -6.96 -2.15 9.60
CA PHE A 331 -8.15 -1.35 9.85
C PHE A 331 -8.87 -0.97 8.56
N HIS A 332 -8.14 -0.46 7.54
CA HIS A 332 -8.71 -0.17 6.23
C HIS A 332 -9.39 -1.40 5.61
N GLU A 333 -8.69 -2.54 5.61
CA GLU A 333 -9.21 -3.78 5.03
C GLU A 333 -10.39 -4.36 5.82
N ALA A 334 -10.38 -4.22 7.16
CA ALA A 334 -11.49 -4.65 8.02
C ALA A 334 -12.78 -3.87 7.73
N CYS A 335 -12.68 -2.54 7.65
CA CYS A 335 -13.83 -1.68 7.35
C CYS A 335 -14.45 -1.98 5.98
N ARG A 336 -13.66 -2.46 5.02
CA ARG A 336 -14.11 -2.75 3.65
C ARG A 336 -14.53 -4.20 3.43
N GLU A 337 -14.35 -5.06 4.44
CA GLU A 337 -14.72 -6.46 4.34
C GLU A 337 -16.24 -6.63 4.36
N ALA A 338 -16.76 -7.37 3.39
CA ALA A 338 -18.19 -7.60 3.25
C ALA A 338 -18.70 -8.75 4.14
N ILE A 339 -17.82 -9.69 4.49
CA ILE A 339 -18.17 -10.86 5.32
C ILE A 339 -17.85 -10.54 6.77
N ASP A 340 -18.86 -10.46 7.63
CA ASP A 340 -18.70 -10.02 9.02
C ASP A 340 -17.67 -10.85 9.80
N ALA A 341 -17.66 -12.16 9.65
CA ALA A 341 -16.66 -13.02 10.28
C ALA A 341 -15.23 -12.65 9.87
N MET A 342 -15.00 -12.36 8.58
CA MET A 342 -13.68 -11.94 8.08
C MET A 342 -13.33 -10.52 8.51
N ALA A 343 -14.32 -9.63 8.61
CA ALA A 343 -14.14 -8.30 9.16
C ALA A 343 -13.66 -8.37 10.62
N VAL A 344 -14.29 -9.21 11.44
CA VAL A 344 -13.89 -9.45 12.84
C VAL A 344 -12.44 -9.90 12.93
N VAL A 345 -12.03 -10.88 12.12
CA VAL A 345 -10.63 -11.36 12.08
C VAL A 345 -9.67 -10.21 11.81
N LYS A 346 -9.98 -9.36 10.83
CA LYS A 346 -9.14 -8.21 10.44
C LYS A 346 -9.12 -7.14 11.52
N PHE A 347 -10.25 -6.82 12.15
CA PHE A 347 -10.30 -5.86 13.26
C PHE A 347 -9.52 -6.35 14.48
N VAL A 348 -9.61 -7.65 14.79
CA VAL A 348 -8.80 -8.23 15.88
C VAL A 348 -7.32 -8.23 15.52
N ALA A 349 -6.97 -8.39 14.23
CA ALA A 349 -5.58 -8.25 13.79
C ALA A 349 -5.02 -6.82 14.01
N VAL A 350 -5.86 -5.78 13.96
CA VAL A 350 -5.47 -4.42 14.39
C VAL A 350 -5.04 -4.42 15.85
N LEU A 351 -5.89 -4.95 16.74
CA LEU A 351 -5.63 -4.98 18.19
C LEU A 351 -4.39 -5.83 18.52
N ASP A 352 -4.31 -7.02 17.93
CA ASP A 352 -3.22 -7.96 18.15
C ASP A 352 -1.88 -7.41 17.63
N GLY A 353 -1.90 -6.74 16.46
CA GLY A 353 -0.73 -6.07 15.91
C GLY A 353 -0.21 -4.93 16.79
N LEU A 354 -1.12 -4.07 17.29
CA LEU A 354 -0.79 -3.01 18.24
C LEU A 354 -0.31 -3.57 19.59
N ALA A 355 -0.77 -4.76 19.98
CA ALA A 355 -0.34 -5.49 21.16
C ALA A 355 0.90 -6.37 20.92
N CYS A 356 1.59 -6.23 19.78
CA CYS A 356 2.79 -6.98 19.40
C CYS A 356 2.60 -8.50 19.25
N GLY A 357 1.37 -8.98 18.98
CA GLY A 357 1.12 -10.36 18.54
C GLY A 357 1.10 -11.42 19.63
N ASN A 358 0.96 -11.06 20.92
CA ASN A 358 0.99 -12.00 22.04
C ASN A 358 -0.40 -12.38 22.58
N GLY A 359 -1.47 -12.10 21.83
CA GLY A 359 -2.81 -12.57 22.09
C GLY A 359 -3.61 -11.76 23.11
N GLU A 360 -4.62 -12.41 23.70
CA GLU A 360 -5.62 -11.77 24.56
C GLU A 360 -5.06 -10.96 25.74
N PRO A 361 -4.10 -11.46 26.53
CA PRO A 361 -3.58 -10.71 27.69
C PRO A 361 -2.96 -9.37 27.27
N GLU A 362 -2.24 -9.36 26.15
CA GLU A 362 -1.56 -8.17 25.66
C GLU A 362 -2.51 -7.18 25.00
N ILE A 363 -3.59 -7.65 24.40
CA ILE A 363 -4.69 -6.77 23.91
C ILE A 363 -5.35 -6.08 25.11
N ARG A 364 -5.58 -6.79 26.23
CA ARG A 364 -6.11 -6.19 27.44
C ARG A 364 -5.16 -5.14 28.03
N ALA A 365 -3.87 -5.46 28.10
CA ALA A 365 -2.84 -4.50 28.53
C ALA A 365 -2.83 -3.24 27.66
N LEU A 366 -2.91 -3.40 26.34
CA LEU A 366 -3.01 -2.29 25.37
C LEU A 366 -4.22 -1.40 25.66
N LEU A 367 -5.41 -1.98 25.80
CA LEU A 367 -6.64 -1.24 26.09
C LEU A 367 -6.58 -0.53 27.45
N THR A 368 -6.00 -1.17 28.44
CA THR A 368 -5.78 -0.57 29.76
C THR A 368 -4.83 0.63 29.67
N ALA A 369 -3.73 0.48 28.95
CA ALA A 369 -2.73 1.54 28.83
C ALA A 369 -3.19 2.72 27.97
N ARG A 370 -3.86 2.45 26.85
CA ARG A 370 -4.18 3.48 25.83
C ARG A 370 -5.60 4.02 25.96
N VAL A 371 -6.57 3.19 26.35
CA VAL A 371 -7.99 3.60 26.49
C VAL A 371 -8.34 3.92 27.94
N GLY A 372 -7.61 3.35 28.90
CA GLY A 372 -7.82 3.53 30.33
C GLY A 372 -8.83 2.57 30.93
N TRP A 373 -9.24 1.51 30.21
CA TRP A 373 -10.19 0.52 30.72
C TRP A 373 -9.48 -0.58 31.52
N GLY A 374 -9.97 -0.83 32.73
CA GLY A 374 -9.60 -2.02 33.49
C GLY A 374 -10.39 -3.26 33.03
N ASP A 375 -9.93 -4.45 33.45
CA ASP A 375 -10.55 -5.73 33.08
C ASP A 375 -12.05 -5.80 33.41
N ASP A 376 -12.47 -5.18 34.50
CA ASP A 376 -13.84 -5.20 35.00
C ASP A 376 -14.68 -3.99 34.57
N ASP A 377 -14.11 -3.07 33.79
CA ASP A 377 -14.84 -1.94 33.26
C ASP A 377 -15.80 -2.34 32.16
N ASN A 378 -16.98 -1.74 32.12
CA ASN A 378 -17.97 -1.96 31.08
C ASN A 378 -17.58 -1.17 29.82
N ILE A 379 -17.58 -1.83 28.66
CA ILE A 379 -17.29 -1.19 27.36
C ILE A 379 -18.39 -0.19 26.99
N TYR A 380 -19.64 -0.53 27.30
CA TYR A 380 -20.80 0.30 27.02
C TYR A 380 -21.39 0.88 28.31
N LYS A 381 -21.80 2.15 28.27
CA LYS A 381 -22.42 2.81 29.40
C LYS A 381 -23.74 2.15 29.87
N SER A 382 -24.43 1.49 28.95
CA SER A 382 -25.75 0.87 29.20
C SER A 382 -25.70 -0.66 29.23
N GLY A 383 -24.51 -1.28 29.26
CA GLY A 383 -24.37 -2.72 29.15
C GLY A 383 -23.52 -3.33 30.26
N GLU A 384 -23.63 -4.65 30.41
CA GLU A 384 -22.85 -5.43 31.39
C GLU A 384 -21.61 -6.12 30.79
N LEU A 385 -21.24 -5.79 29.52
CA LEU A 385 -20.11 -6.42 28.86
C LEU A 385 -18.79 -5.83 29.37
N LYS A 386 -18.09 -6.59 30.19
CA LYS A 386 -16.77 -6.23 30.73
C LYS A 386 -15.68 -6.33 29.66
N MET A 387 -14.66 -5.46 29.74
CA MET A 387 -13.57 -5.39 28.79
C MET A 387 -12.88 -6.76 28.60
N LYS A 388 -12.54 -7.46 29.70
CA LYS A 388 -11.93 -8.79 29.63
C LYS A 388 -12.76 -9.80 28.84
N HIS A 389 -14.09 -9.81 29.02
CA HIS A 389 -14.98 -10.75 28.32
C HIS A 389 -15.13 -10.38 26.82
N ALA A 390 -15.14 -9.09 26.52
CA ALA A 390 -15.19 -8.62 25.13
C ALA A 390 -13.93 -9.01 24.36
N VAL A 391 -12.75 -8.83 24.95
CA VAL A 391 -11.47 -9.20 24.33
C VAL A 391 -11.38 -10.72 24.18
N ALA A 392 -11.73 -11.48 25.21
CA ALA A 392 -11.75 -12.95 25.15
C ALA A 392 -12.67 -13.48 24.03
N ARG A 393 -13.87 -12.89 23.90
CA ARG A 393 -14.81 -13.23 22.83
C ARG A 393 -14.26 -12.89 21.44
N LEU A 394 -13.71 -11.69 21.25
CA LEU A 394 -13.16 -11.26 19.97
C LEU A 394 -11.92 -12.08 19.56
N TYR A 395 -11.00 -12.29 20.50
CA TYR A 395 -9.78 -13.03 20.20
C TYR A 395 -10.03 -14.53 20.06
N GLY A 396 -10.69 -15.15 21.06
CA GLY A 396 -10.91 -16.59 21.10
C GLY A 396 -11.88 -17.07 20.02
N GLU A 397 -13.12 -16.56 20.04
CA GLU A 397 -14.17 -16.97 19.10
C GLU A 397 -14.02 -16.27 17.75
N GLY A 398 -13.77 -14.97 17.76
CA GLY A 398 -13.73 -14.14 16.55
C GLY A 398 -12.53 -14.45 15.68
N ARG A 399 -11.30 -14.40 16.21
CA ARG A 399 -10.09 -14.55 15.40
C ARG A 399 -9.53 -15.97 15.45
N SER A 400 -9.23 -16.49 16.64
CA SER A 400 -8.46 -17.72 16.76
C SER A 400 -9.17 -18.92 16.13
N ARG A 401 -10.42 -19.19 16.52
CA ARG A 401 -11.18 -20.31 15.95
C ARG A 401 -11.45 -20.15 14.47
N THR A 402 -11.71 -18.92 13.99
CA THR A 402 -11.98 -18.66 12.57
C THR A 402 -10.73 -18.90 11.72
N VAL A 403 -9.57 -18.41 12.15
CA VAL A 403 -8.30 -18.57 11.41
C VAL A 403 -7.83 -20.03 11.42
N HIS A 404 -8.02 -20.75 12.53
CA HIS A 404 -7.65 -22.17 12.65
C HIS A 404 -8.68 -23.15 12.08
N GLY A 405 -9.79 -22.65 11.52
CA GLY A 405 -10.82 -23.50 10.92
C GLY A 405 -11.63 -24.33 11.92
N THR A 406 -11.59 -23.96 13.21
CA THR A 406 -12.32 -24.66 14.28
C THR A 406 -13.59 -23.94 14.72
N SER A 407 -14.02 -22.92 13.98
CA SER A 407 -15.26 -22.20 14.24
C SER A 407 -16.45 -23.02 13.70
N ASP A 408 -17.38 -23.32 14.57
CA ASP A 408 -18.67 -23.95 14.25
C ASP A 408 -19.78 -22.92 13.96
N ARG A 409 -19.46 -21.64 14.01
CA ARG A 409 -20.40 -20.52 13.96
C ARG A 409 -20.35 -19.70 12.65
N LEU A 410 -19.55 -20.09 11.65
CA LEU A 410 -19.36 -19.30 10.43
C LEU A 410 -20.65 -19.06 9.62
N SER A 411 -21.66 -19.94 9.77
CA SER A 411 -22.99 -19.79 9.17
C SER A 411 -23.97 -18.96 9.99
N GLN A 412 -23.58 -18.53 11.20
CA GLN A 412 -24.42 -17.74 12.10
C GLN A 412 -24.25 -16.23 11.83
N ASP A 413 -25.07 -15.43 12.51
CA ASP A 413 -24.96 -13.96 12.49
C ASP A 413 -23.73 -13.51 13.29
N TRP A 414 -22.92 -12.67 12.67
CA TRP A 414 -21.69 -12.08 13.23
C TRP A 414 -21.81 -10.58 13.45
N SER A 415 -22.98 -9.98 13.22
CA SER A 415 -23.17 -8.53 13.27
C SER A 415 -22.81 -7.92 14.64
N ASP A 416 -23.19 -8.58 15.76
CA ASP A 416 -22.86 -8.13 17.11
C ASP A 416 -21.36 -8.16 17.38
N MET A 417 -20.69 -9.24 16.95
CA MET A 417 -19.24 -9.38 17.12
C MET A 417 -18.49 -8.39 16.25
N ARG A 418 -18.97 -8.14 15.04
CA ARG A 418 -18.46 -7.07 14.17
C ARG A 418 -18.63 -5.70 14.83
N GLY A 419 -19.82 -5.38 15.35
CA GLY A 419 -20.07 -4.12 16.03
C GLY A 419 -19.15 -3.90 17.24
N LEU A 420 -18.87 -4.96 18.01
CA LEU A 420 -17.91 -4.93 19.10
C LEU A 420 -16.48 -4.65 18.61
N ALA A 421 -16.03 -5.34 17.57
CA ALA A 421 -14.73 -5.16 16.96
C ALA A 421 -14.55 -3.76 16.34
N GLU A 422 -15.59 -3.25 15.68
CA GLU A 422 -15.67 -1.89 15.12
C GLU A 422 -15.66 -0.79 16.20
N THR A 423 -16.01 -1.12 17.45
CA THR A 423 -15.90 -0.19 18.59
C THR A 423 -14.48 -0.15 19.15
N LEU A 424 -13.88 -1.32 19.40
CA LEU A 424 -12.59 -1.41 20.10
C LEU A 424 -11.39 -1.06 19.21
N SER A 425 -11.38 -1.54 17.99
CA SER A 425 -10.20 -1.43 17.12
C SER A 425 -9.88 0.00 16.69
N PRO A 426 -10.85 0.82 16.19
CA PRO A 426 -10.56 2.20 15.82
C PRO A 426 -10.22 3.05 17.04
N LEU A 427 -10.84 2.80 18.20
CA LEU A 427 -10.53 3.52 19.43
C LEU A 427 -9.09 3.24 19.89
N ALA A 428 -8.68 1.97 19.91
CA ALA A 428 -7.30 1.60 20.24
C ALA A 428 -6.31 2.22 19.27
N LEU A 429 -6.56 2.12 17.95
CA LEU A 429 -5.71 2.69 16.92
C LEU A 429 -5.57 4.21 17.06
N LEU A 430 -6.68 4.91 17.26
CA LEU A 430 -6.69 6.36 17.46
C LEU A 430 -5.84 6.77 18.69
N ARG A 431 -6.00 6.04 19.81
CA ARG A 431 -5.25 6.31 21.05
C ARG A 431 -3.76 5.99 20.91
N CYS A 432 -3.42 4.93 20.16
CA CYS A 432 -2.02 4.61 19.85
C CYS A 432 -1.37 5.68 18.96
N LEU A 433 -2.09 6.23 17.97
CA LEU A 433 -1.59 7.32 17.14
C LEU A 433 -1.39 8.62 17.94
N HIS A 434 -2.26 8.93 18.89
CA HIS A 434 -2.07 10.06 19.79
C HIS A 434 -0.85 9.87 20.68
N TRP A 435 -0.72 8.71 21.32
CA TRP A 435 0.43 8.38 22.16
C TRP A 435 1.75 8.43 21.34
N PHE A 436 1.74 7.91 20.13
CA PHE A 436 2.87 7.95 19.22
C PHE A 436 3.33 9.39 18.90
N LYS A 437 2.38 10.32 18.78
CA LYS A 437 2.67 11.74 18.58
C LYS A 437 3.33 12.38 19.81
N GLU A 438 2.86 12.01 20.99
CA GLU A 438 3.34 12.56 22.28
C GLU A 438 4.72 12.01 22.66
N ASN A 439 5.04 10.77 22.25
CA ASN A 439 6.28 10.06 22.59
C ASN A 439 7.24 9.98 21.39
N SER A 440 7.72 11.14 20.95
CA SER A 440 8.49 11.27 19.69
C SER A 440 9.87 10.61 19.68
N SER A 441 10.44 10.27 20.83
CA SER A 441 11.74 9.59 20.99
C SER A 441 11.63 8.08 21.14
N GLU A 442 10.41 7.55 21.34
CA GLU A 442 10.20 6.13 21.59
C GLU A 442 10.11 5.33 20.28
N ASP A 443 10.75 4.17 20.22
CA ASP A 443 10.65 3.23 19.09
C ASP A 443 10.36 1.78 19.51
N ASP A 444 10.22 1.50 20.82
CA ASP A 444 9.85 0.17 21.28
C ASP A 444 8.32 -0.01 21.23
N PRO A 445 7.78 -0.87 20.34
CA PRO A 445 6.35 -1.14 20.26
C PRO A 445 5.74 -1.70 21.55
N ALA A 446 6.53 -2.31 22.42
CA ALA A 446 6.05 -2.82 23.70
C ALA A 446 5.52 -1.70 24.60
N GLN A 447 6.03 -0.47 24.42
CA GLN A 447 5.56 0.71 25.17
C GLN A 447 4.10 1.09 24.88
N LEU A 448 3.52 0.61 23.79
CA LEU A 448 2.07 0.77 23.53
C LEU A 448 1.20 0.09 24.61
N ARG A 449 1.73 -0.84 25.39
CA ARG A 449 1.03 -1.59 26.44
C ARG A 449 1.37 -1.12 27.86
N VAL A 450 2.25 -0.14 27.97
CA VAL A 450 2.70 0.41 29.25
C VAL A 450 2.01 1.75 29.50
N ARG A 451 1.50 1.98 30.73
CA ARG A 451 0.83 3.23 31.13
C ARG A 451 1.78 4.41 31.17
#